data_c8e91c8631ce11eb6dce6c9b6c868990
#
_entry.id   c8e91c8631ce11eb6dce6c9b6c868990
#
_cell.length_a   1.000
_cell.length_b   1.000
_cell.length_c   1.000
_cell.angle_alpha   90.00
_cell.angle_beta   90.00
_cell.angle_gamma   90.00
#
_symmetry.space_group_name_H-M   'P 1'
#
loop_
_entity.id
_entity.type
_entity.pdbx_description
1 polymer ?
#
loop_
_entity_poly.entity_id
_entity_poly.type
_entity_poly.pdbx_seq_one_letter_code
_entity_poly.pdbx_strand_id
1 'polypeptide(L)'
;MSTTENRGQFGSKLGFILSAAGSAVGLGNIWKFPGKACSRGEVHGRNLLAQSAAFLLVYIIMVALIGTTVMMAEFTVGRNAHKNALGSFRAISQKWGFAGGIGVLTGFIILCYYCQVGGWTMKYIYAYIAEAKMVYADPTAYFLGMLGANGFPLQGAVIFPLIFLFLTAFILSHGTAGIEKMSKVLMPLLFVLLIGLMIRSCTLPGADAGLKYMLNVDFSTINSNAILVALGQAFFSLSLGMGIMVTYASYLSDEDNLISNTGIVCVLDTLVALFAGFMIIPAVFATGIDPGMGGGFAFATLAGVFEAIPGGTLFGLLFYFLLFFAAVTSSTSIMEGTIAFLIEEKGLKRNHALLGTSVVVFIIGVFYTLSQVYMNIKGIWVSKNGIEYPIFGDFLEYLTDRLLLPLGALFSVICVGWVWSPEKSVEEATSHGRFKFSLAPVYKFMVKIVDPIAIGVIIIAGLVFGMSIS
;
A
#
# COMPACT_ATOMS: atom_id res chain seq x y z
N MET A 1 -19.91 32.65 4.19
CA MET A 1 -20.02 31.98 5.50
C MET A 1 -20.09 30.48 5.20
N SER A 2 -18.96 29.79 5.25
CA SER A 2 -18.91 28.34 5.04
C SER A 2 -19.43 27.67 6.30
N THR A 3 -20.49 26.91 6.18
CA THR A 3 -20.93 25.97 7.19
C THR A 3 -19.80 24.96 7.39
N THR A 4 -19.02 25.12 8.44
CA THR A 4 -18.20 24.06 9.00
C THR A 4 -19.17 23.00 9.51
N GLU A 5 -19.66 22.12 8.61
CA GLU A 5 -20.16 20.83 9.03
C GLU A 5 -19.06 20.23 9.90
N ASN A 6 -19.44 19.81 11.09
CA ASN A 6 -18.58 19.32 12.15
C ASN A 6 -17.66 18.24 11.56
N ARG A 7 -16.42 18.60 11.24
CA ARG A 7 -15.45 17.69 10.63
C ARG A 7 -15.20 16.57 11.62
N GLY A 8 -15.50 15.32 11.24
CA GLY A 8 -15.36 14.18 12.13
C GLY A 8 -13.94 14.11 12.70
N GLN A 9 -13.82 13.77 13.98
CA GLN A 9 -12.56 13.49 14.65
C GLN A 9 -12.51 12.00 14.98
N PHE A 10 -11.31 11.45 15.15
CA PHE A 10 -11.17 10.10 15.72
C PHE A 10 -11.58 10.13 17.17
N GLY A 11 -12.43 9.18 17.58
CA GLY A 11 -12.96 9.11 18.95
C GLY A 11 -11.93 8.66 19.98
N SER A 12 -10.77 8.11 19.55
CA SER A 12 -9.71 7.64 20.44
C SER A 12 -8.35 7.57 19.75
N LYS A 13 -7.28 7.75 20.56
CA LYS A 13 -5.90 7.54 20.10
C LYS A 13 -5.70 6.15 19.49
N LEU A 14 -6.24 5.10 20.10
CA LEU A 14 -6.16 3.73 19.57
C LEU A 14 -6.89 3.63 18.22
N GLY A 15 -8.05 4.29 18.08
CA GLY A 15 -8.80 4.33 16.83
C GLY A 15 -8.01 4.96 15.69
N PHE A 16 -7.34 6.09 15.94
CA PHE A 16 -6.45 6.71 14.98
C PHE A 16 -5.29 5.77 14.59
N ILE A 17 -4.56 5.24 15.59
CA ILE A 17 -3.40 4.36 15.35
C ILE A 17 -3.80 3.15 14.51
N LEU A 18 -4.89 2.47 14.87
CA LEU A 18 -5.37 1.31 14.12
C LEU A 18 -5.88 1.69 12.72
N SER A 19 -6.44 2.87 12.55
CA SER A 19 -6.89 3.36 11.23
C SER A 19 -5.70 3.74 10.34
N ALA A 20 -4.71 4.45 10.87
CA ALA A 20 -3.50 4.81 10.14
C ALA A 20 -2.64 3.58 9.84
N ALA A 21 -2.48 2.67 10.81
CA ALA A 21 -1.83 1.38 10.58
C ALA A 21 -2.61 0.52 9.57
N GLY A 22 -3.96 0.50 9.62
CA GLY A 22 -4.79 -0.20 8.65
C GLY A 22 -4.75 0.40 7.25
N SER A 23 -4.44 1.69 7.14
CA SER A 23 -4.14 2.32 5.86
C SER A 23 -2.79 1.87 5.31
N ALA A 24 -1.76 1.84 6.15
CA ALA A 24 -0.42 1.41 5.81
C ALA A 24 -0.38 -0.11 5.54
N VAL A 25 -0.95 -0.91 6.43
CA VAL A 25 -1.02 -2.38 6.30
C VAL A 25 -2.04 -2.77 5.22
N GLY A 26 -1.57 -2.96 4.01
CA GLY A 26 -2.39 -3.28 2.86
C GLY A 26 -1.90 -4.51 2.09
N LEU A 27 -2.39 -4.64 0.87
CA LEU A 27 -1.93 -5.66 -0.08
C LEU A 27 -0.41 -5.54 -0.36
N GLY A 28 0.15 -4.34 -0.17
CA GLY A 28 1.57 -4.07 -0.30
C GLY A 28 2.46 -4.89 0.62
N ASN A 29 2.06 -5.06 1.88
CA ASN A 29 2.82 -5.79 2.89
C ASN A 29 2.65 -7.31 2.74
N ILE A 30 1.41 -7.74 2.45
CA ILE A 30 1.06 -9.17 2.51
C ILE A 30 1.35 -9.87 1.18
N TRP A 31 1.31 -9.15 0.09
CA TRP A 31 1.49 -9.68 -1.26
C TRP A 31 2.71 -9.12 -1.99
N LYS A 32 2.78 -7.77 -2.20
CA LYS A 32 3.89 -7.18 -2.99
C LYS A 32 5.24 -7.41 -2.29
N PHE A 33 5.33 -7.21 -0.99
CA PHE A 33 6.58 -7.35 -0.24
C PHE A 33 7.18 -8.77 -0.31
N PRO A 34 6.44 -9.86 0.04
CA PRO A 34 6.98 -11.20 -0.09
C PRO A 34 7.32 -11.58 -1.54
N GLY A 35 6.52 -11.14 -2.51
CA GLY A 35 6.79 -11.32 -3.94
C GLY A 35 8.12 -10.70 -4.36
N LYS A 36 8.40 -9.46 -3.91
CA LYS A 36 9.69 -8.78 -4.15
C LYS A 36 10.85 -9.45 -3.42
N ALA A 37 10.63 -9.92 -2.20
CA ALA A 37 11.64 -10.63 -1.42
C ALA A 37 11.99 -11.99 -2.03
N CYS A 38 11.08 -12.61 -2.81
CA CYS A 38 11.30 -13.88 -3.51
C CYS A 38 11.66 -13.73 -4.99
N SER A 39 11.59 -12.52 -5.58
CA SER A 39 11.80 -12.33 -7.01
C SER A 39 13.21 -12.72 -7.43
N ARG A 40 13.30 -13.52 -8.51
CA ARG A 40 14.56 -13.86 -9.16
C ARG A 40 14.99 -12.69 -10.05
N GLY A 41 16.04 -11.96 -9.66
CA GLY A 41 16.69 -11.00 -10.54
C GLY A 41 17.79 -11.70 -11.35
N GLU A 42 17.71 -11.72 -12.67
CA GLU A 42 18.89 -11.98 -13.50
C GLU A 42 19.77 -10.74 -13.55
N VAL A 43 20.91 -10.80 -12.87
CA VAL A 43 21.98 -9.83 -13.08
C VAL A 43 23.21 -10.60 -13.58
N HIS A 44 23.62 -10.32 -14.82
CA HIS A 44 24.81 -10.89 -15.45
C HIS A 44 24.82 -12.43 -15.55
N GLY A 45 23.68 -13.06 -15.92
CA GLY A 45 23.62 -14.50 -16.14
C GLY A 45 23.75 -15.37 -14.90
N ARG A 46 23.66 -14.81 -13.71
CA ARG A 46 23.51 -15.54 -12.46
C ARG A 46 22.08 -15.38 -11.95
N ASN A 47 21.41 -16.49 -11.76
CA ASN A 47 20.13 -16.56 -11.02
C ASN A 47 20.40 -16.18 -9.56
N LEU A 48 20.36 -14.90 -9.25
CA LEU A 48 20.35 -14.41 -7.90
C LEU A 48 18.90 -14.52 -7.42
N LEU A 49 18.63 -15.56 -6.64
CA LEU A 49 17.52 -15.51 -5.69
C LEU A 49 17.77 -14.25 -4.85
N ALA A 50 17.02 -13.20 -5.11
CA ALA A 50 17.24 -11.93 -4.42
C ALA A 50 16.94 -12.12 -2.93
N GLN A 51 17.92 -12.49 -2.10
CA GLN A 51 18.40 -11.68 -0.99
C GLN A 51 17.38 -11.40 0.11
N SER A 52 16.50 -12.33 0.43
CA SER A 52 15.41 -12.12 1.36
C SER A 52 15.83 -11.42 2.66
N ALA A 53 16.84 -11.91 3.36
CA ALA A 53 17.28 -11.31 4.61
C ALA A 53 18.00 -9.96 4.40
N ALA A 54 18.79 -9.81 3.35
CA ALA A 54 19.47 -8.55 3.04
C ALA A 54 18.48 -7.48 2.57
N PHE A 55 17.52 -7.84 1.70
CA PHE A 55 16.44 -6.94 1.28
C PHE A 55 15.58 -6.50 2.46
N LEU A 56 15.25 -7.43 3.35
CA LEU A 56 14.50 -7.16 4.56
C LEU A 56 15.21 -6.14 5.46
N LEU A 57 16.51 -6.31 5.66
CA LEU A 57 17.32 -5.37 6.44
C LEU A 57 17.33 -3.98 5.82
N VAL A 58 17.55 -3.89 4.50
CA VAL A 58 17.50 -2.62 3.77
C VAL A 58 16.12 -1.98 3.88
N TYR A 59 15.04 -2.75 3.72
CA TYR A 59 13.68 -2.25 3.86
C TYR A 59 13.43 -1.66 5.26
N ILE A 60 13.82 -2.37 6.33
CA ILE A 60 13.67 -1.86 7.71
C ILE A 60 14.44 -0.54 7.89
N ILE A 61 15.66 -0.46 7.36
CA ILE A 61 16.46 0.77 7.41
C ILE A 61 15.76 1.91 6.65
N MET A 62 15.22 1.64 5.45
CA MET A 62 14.51 2.65 4.66
C MET A 62 13.24 3.14 5.36
N VAL A 63 12.46 2.25 5.97
CA VAL A 63 11.29 2.63 6.78
C VAL A 63 11.72 3.46 7.99
N ALA A 64 12.74 3.03 8.73
CA ALA A 64 13.18 3.71 9.95
C ALA A 64 13.76 5.11 9.68
N LEU A 65 14.50 5.30 8.60
CA LEU A 65 15.16 6.57 8.28
C LEU A 65 14.27 7.47 7.45
N ILE A 66 13.78 7.00 6.30
CA ILE A 66 13.09 7.83 5.32
C ILE A 66 11.57 7.76 5.50
N GLY A 67 11.02 6.54 5.63
CA GLY A 67 9.59 6.35 5.82
C GLY A 67 9.03 7.10 7.03
N THR A 68 9.72 7.00 8.17
CA THR A 68 9.31 7.67 9.42
C THR A 68 9.37 9.20 9.30
N THR A 69 10.39 9.77 8.65
CA THR A 69 10.54 11.21 8.50
C THR A 69 9.53 11.79 7.52
N VAL A 70 9.26 11.10 6.41
CA VAL A 70 8.21 11.49 5.45
C VAL A 70 6.82 11.41 6.08
N MET A 71 6.51 10.32 6.81
CA MET A 71 5.23 10.19 7.51
C MET A 71 5.03 11.30 8.54
N MET A 72 6.06 11.63 9.33
CA MET A 72 6.02 12.75 10.27
C MET A 72 5.76 14.07 9.55
N ALA A 73 6.40 14.30 8.40
CA ALA A 73 6.18 15.50 7.59
C ALA A 73 4.71 15.58 7.12
N GLU A 74 4.14 14.50 6.61
CA GLU A 74 2.73 14.47 6.19
C GLU A 74 1.77 14.65 7.37
N PHE A 75 2.04 14.02 8.52
CA PHE A 75 1.23 14.20 9.73
C PHE A 75 1.23 15.65 10.22
N THR A 76 2.39 16.29 10.26
CA THR A 76 2.46 17.69 10.71
C THR A 76 1.75 18.64 9.75
N VAL A 77 1.85 18.44 8.44
CA VAL A 77 1.12 19.23 7.42
C VAL A 77 -0.39 19.07 7.60
N GLY A 78 -0.86 17.85 7.80
CA GLY A 78 -2.29 17.55 7.94
C GLY A 78 -2.88 18.14 9.20
N ARG A 79 -2.26 17.90 10.37
CA ARG A 79 -2.77 18.37 11.66
C ARG A 79 -2.73 19.89 11.76
N ASN A 80 -1.65 20.53 11.32
CA ASN A 80 -1.53 21.99 11.35
C ASN A 80 -2.67 22.70 10.60
N ALA A 81 -3.18 22.11 9.54
CA ALA A 81 -4.19 22.78 8.71
C ALA A 81 -5.62 22.35 8.99
N HIS A 82 -5.84 21.14 9.54
CA HIS A 82 -7.15 20.52 9.70
C HIS A 82 -7.99 20.54 8.42
N LYS A 83 -7.37 20.25 7.26
CA LYS A 83 -8.01 20.25 5.92
C LYS A 83 -7.65 18.97 5.16
N ASN A 84 -8.36 18.74 4.04
CA ASN A 84 -7.95 17.72 3.07
C ASN A 84 -6.51 17.98 2.60
N ALA A 85 -5.89 17.00 1.91
CA ALA A 85 -4.48 17.12 1.53
C ALA A 85 -4.19 18.39 0.71
N LEU A 86 -5.00 18.74 -0.29
CA LEU A 86 -4.80 19.95 -1.10
C LEU A 86 -4.91 21.23 -0.23
N GLY A 87 -5.93 21.30 0.60
CA GLY A 87 -6.16 22.41 1.51
C GLY A 87 -5.06 22.57 2.55
N SER A 88 -4.48 21.44 3.03
CA SER A 88 -3.40 21.44 4.01
C SER A 88 -2.11 22.05 3.46
N PHE A 89 -1.69 21.65 2.27
CA PHE A 89 -0.52 22.28 1.62
C PHE A 89 -0.78 23.74 1.24
N ARG A 90 -2.00 24.07 0.81
CA ARG A 90 -2.40 25.44 0.50
C ARG A 90 -2.38 26.36 1.74
N ALA A 91 -2.69 25.81 2.93
CA ALA A 91 -2.59 26.57 4.18
C ALA A 91 -1.16 26.97 4.54
N ILE A 92 -0.17 26.16 4.19
CA ILE A 92 1.25 26.51 4.34
C ILE A 92 1.65 27.58 3.32
N SER A 93 1.31 27.36 2.04
CA SER A 93 1.56 28.29 0.96
C SER A 93 0.56 28.06 -0.17
N GLN A 94 -0.10 29.17 -0.60
CA GLN A 94 -1.12 29.10 -1.65
C GLN A 94 -0.63 28.41 -2.93
N LYS A 95 0.66 28.58 -3.26
CA LYS A 95 1.28 27.96 -4.43
C LYS A 95 1.50 26.45 -4.27
N TRP A 96 1.52 25.90 -3.05
CA TRP A 96 1.84 24.51 -2.77
C TRP A 96 0.63 23.57 -2.74
N GLY A 97 -0.58 24.08 -2.95
CA GLY A 97 -1.78 23.24 -3.05
C GLY A 97 -1.66 22.11 -4.09
N PHE A 98 -0.85 22.31 -5.15
CA PHE A 98 -0.62 21.27 -6.16
C PHE A 98 -0.01 19.98 -5.58
N ALA A 99 0.85 20.09 -4.55
CA ALA A 99 1.46 18.93 -3.89
C ALA A 99 0.38 18.03 -3.28
N GLY A 100 -0.57 18.60 -2.54
CA GLY A 100 -1.73 17.86 -2.05
C GLY A 100 -2.64 17.36 -3.16
N GLY A 101 -2.79 18.14 -4.25
CA GLY A 101 -3.55 17.71 -5.43
C GLY A 101 -2.95 16.48 -6.13
N ILE A 102 -1.62 16.40 -6.25
CA ILE A 102 -0.93 15.20 -6.74
C ILE A 102 -1.21 14.01 -5.82
N GLY A 103 -1.15 14.20 -4.50
CA GLY A 103 -1.47 13.13 -3.55
C GLY A 103 -2.90 12.60 -3.72
N VAL A 104 -3.89 13.48 -3.81
CA VAL A 104 -5.30 13.09 -4.04
C VAL A 104 -5.45 12.35 -5.37
N LEU A 105 -4.83 12.84 -6.44
CA LEU A 105 -4.85 12.19 -7.75
C LEU A 105 -4.21 10.79 -7.71
N THR A 106 -3.07 10.68 -7.04
CA THR A 106 -2.36 9.40 -6.84
C THR A 106 -3.26 8.40 -6.13
N GLY A 107 -3.84 8.78 -5.00
CA GLY A 107 -4.77 7.93 -4.25
C GLY A 107 -5.98 7.52 -5.10
N PHE A 108 -6.57 8.45 -5.85
CA PHE A 108 -7.70 8.16 -6.73
C PHE A 108 -7.35 7.12 -7.83
N ILE A 109 -6.20 7.26 -8.49
CA ILE A 109 -5.76 6.30 -9.53
C ILE A 109 -5.51 4.92 -8.89
N ILE A 110 -4.83 4.88 -7.74
CA ILE A 110 -4.61 3.63 -7.00
C ILE A 110 -5.94 2.98 -6.65
N LEU A 111 -6.93 3.74 -6.14
CA LEU A 111 -8.23 3.22 -5.77
C LEU A 111 -8.91 2.48 -6.93
N CYS A 112 -8.75 2.94 -8.17
CA CYS A 112 -9.38 2.34 -9.34
C CYS A 112 -8.99 0.88 -9.54
N TYR A 113 -7.71 0.54 -9.42
CA TYR A 113 -7.27 -0.85 -9.55
C TYR A 113 -7.30 -1.60 -8.21
N TYR A 114 -7.09 -0.91 -7.10
CA TYR A 114 -7.10 -1.51 -5.77
C TYR A 114 -8.45 -2.14 -5.41
N CYS A 115 -9.55 -1.50 -5.77
CA CYS A 115 -10.90 -2.05 -5.58
C CYS A 115 -11.16 -3.31 -6.42
N GLN A 116 -10.54 -3.43 -7.59
CA GLN A 116 -10.62 -4.65 -8.39
C GLN A 116 -9.92 -5.80 -7.68
N VAL A 117 -8.68 -5.58 -7.25
CA VAL A 117 -7.90 -6.58 -6.51
C VAL A 117 -8.59 -6.95 -5.19
N GLY A 118 -9.17 -5.97 -4.49
CA GLY A 118 -10.02 -6.23 -3.31
C GLY A 118 -11.22 -7.14 -3.63
N GLY A 119 -11.87 -6.94 -4.77
CA GLY A 119 -12.93 -7.83 -5.26
C GLY A 119 -12.41 -9.24 -5.57
N TRP A 120 -11.20 -9.37 -6.12
CA TRP A 120 -10.59 -10.68 -6.36
C TRP A 120 -10.34 -11.45 -5.07
N THR A 121 -9.98 -10.78 -3.98
CA THR A 121 -9.86 -11.45 -2.67
C THR A 121 -11.19 -12.04 -2.22
N MET A 122 -12.31 -11.33 -2.41
CA MET A 122 -13.66 -11.85 -2.13
C MET A 122 -14.03 -13.03 -3.03
N LYS A 123 -13.71 -12.95 -4.34
CA LYS A 123 -13.92 -14.07 -5.27
C LYS A 123 -13.15 -15.31 -4.81
N TYR A 124 -11.92 -15.17 -4.34
CA TYR A 124 -11.12 -16.28 -3.85
C TYR A 124 -11.62 -16.85 -2.51
N ILE A 125 -12.16 -16.01 -1.61
CA ILE A 125 -12.88 -16.51 -0.43
C ILE A 125 -14.05 -17.42 -0.86
N TYR A 126 -14.87 -16.96 -1.81
CA TYR A 126 -15.95 -17.77 -2.37
C TYR A 126 -15.41 -19.04 -3.04
N ALA A 127 -14.34 -18.93 -3.81
CA ALA A 127 -13.74 -20.05 -4.52
C ALA A 127 -13.23 -21.14 -3.56
N TYR A 128 -12.59 -20.77 -2.46
CA TYR A 128 -12.11 -21.74 -1.47
C TYR A 128 -13.23 -22.41 -0.69
N ILE A 129 -14.41 -21.79 -0.60
CA ILE A 129 -15.60 -22.40 0.02
C ILE A 129 -16.33 -23.32 -0.98
N ALA A 130 -16.53 -22.89 -2.22
CA ALA A 130 -17.44 -23.53 -3.16
C ALA A 130 -16.74 -24.18 -4.37
N GLU A 131 -15.55 -23.72 -4.76
CA GLU A 131 -14.89 -24.09 -6.01
C GLU A 131 -13.43 -24.57 -5.81
N ALA A 132 -13.03 -24.94 -4.58
CA ALA A 132 -11.63 -25.25 -4.24
C ALA A 132 -10.99 -26.29 -5.19
N LYS A 133 -11.75 -27.32 -5.60
CA LYS A 133 -11.28 -28.32 -6.57
C LYS A 133 -10.95 -27.73 -7.94
N MET A 134 -11.69 -26.70 -8.38
CA MET A 134 -11.44 -26.04 -9.65
C MET A 134 -10.18 -25.15 -9.57
N VAL A 135 -9.99 -24.46 -8.43
CA VAL A 135 -8.79 -23.67 -8.16
C VAL A 135 -7.55 -24.57 -8.20
N TYR A 136 -7.61 -25.74 -7.58
CA TYR A 136 -6.49 -26.67 -7.47
C TYR A 136 -6.22 -27.45 -8.78
N ALA A 137 -7.22 -27.65 -9.63
CA ALA A 137 -7.01 -28.34 -10.90
C ALA A 137 -6.00 -27.60 -11.81
N ASP A 138 -6.07 -26.27 -11.86
CA ASP A 138 -5.09 -25.39 -12.50
C ASP A 138 -5.23 -23.97 -11.92
N PRO A 139 -4.43 -23.60 -10.91
CA PRO A 139 -4.50 -22.29 -10.28
C PRO A 139 -4.28 -21.12 -11.25
N THR A 140 -3.40 -21.31 -12.23
CA THR A 140 -3.10 -20.29 -13.23
C THR A 140 -4.25 -20.11 -14.21
N ALA A 141 -4.80 -21.19 -14.76
CA ALA A 141 -5.95 -21.12 -15.66
C ALA A 141 -7.19 -20.56 -14.94
N TYR A 142 -7.39 -20.92 -13.65
CA TYR A 142 -8.47 -20.37 -12.84
C TYR A 142 -8.35 -18.87 -12.68
N PHE A 143 -7.16 -18.35 -12.33
CA PHE A 143 -6.89 -16.93 -12.20
C PHE A 143 -7.08 -16.19 -13.53
N LEU A 144 -6.49 -16.69 -14.62
CA LEU A 144 -6.63 -16.09 -15.94
C LEU A 144 -8.09 -16.12 -16.45
N GLY A 145 -8.82 -17.20 -16.16
CA GLY A 145 -10.25 -17.30 -16.44
C GLY A 145 -11.08 -16.27 -15.68
N MET A 146 -10.72 -16.00 -14.43
CA MET A 146 -11.34 -14.93 -13.64
C MET A 146 -11.07 -13.52 -14.23
N LEU A 147 -9.93 -13.34 -14.91
CA LEU A 147 -9.58 -12.08 -15.59
C LEU A 147 -10.16 -11.97 -17.00
N GLY A 148 -10.66 -13.09 -17.57
CA GLY A 148 -11.35 -13.07 -18.86
C GLY A 148 -10.77 -13.95 -19.95
N ALA A 149 -9.79 -14.82 -19.68
CA ALA A 149 -9.22 -15.71 -20.69
C ALA A 149 -10.26 -16.63 -21.36
N ASN A 150 -11.35 -16.96 -20.67
CA ASN A 150 -12.42 -17.84 -21.12
C ASN A 150 -13.72 -17.12 -21.49
N GLY A 151 -13.69 -15.81 -21.68
CA GLY A 151 -14.85 -14.97 -21.97
C GLY A 151 -14.98 -13.78 -21.01
N PHE A 152 -16.06 -12.99 -21.11
CA PHE A 152 -16.22 -11.79 -20.28
C PHE A 152 -16.18 -12.14 -18.77
N PRO A 153 -15.28 -11.50 -17.99
CA PRO A 153 -15.01 -11.87 -16.59
C PRO A 153 -16.05 -11.26 -15.64
N LEU A 154 -17.32 -11.68 -15.74
CA LEU A 154 -18.42 -11.10 -14.97
C LEU A 154 -18.15 -11.13 -13.46
N GLN A 155 -17.62 -12.21 -12.93
CA GLN A 155 -17.32 -12.33 -11.51
C GLN A 155 -16.08 -11.49 -11.10
N GLY A 156 -14.98 -11.60 -11.86
CA GLY A 156 -13.71 -10.94 -11.54
C GLY A 156 -13.69 -9.43 -11.81
N ALA A 157 -14.41 -8.95 -12.84
CA ALA A 157 -14.42 -7.53 -13.20
C ALA A 157 -15.63 -6.76 -12.66
N VAL A 158 -16.77 -7.44 -12.41
CA VAL A 158 -18.03 -6.75 -12.10
C VAL A 158 -18.56 -7.11 -10.72
N ILE A 159 -18.96 -8.37 -10.49
CA ILE A 159 -19.75 -8.73 -9.30
C ILE A 159 -18.96 -8.50 -8.00
N PHE A 160 -17.83 -9.17 -7.83
CA PHE A 160 -17.07 -9.09 -6.59
C PHE A 160 -16.44 -7.72 -6.36
N PRO A 161 -15.85 -7.03 -7.38
CA PRO A 161 -15.39 -5.66 -7.21
C PRO A 161 -16.52 -4.66 -6.87
N LEU A 162 -17.71 -4.83 -7.43
CA LEU A 162 -18.86 -3.98 -7.08
C LEU A 162 -19.29 -4.16 -5.62
N ILE A 163 -19.35 -5.43 -5.14
CA ILE A 163 -19.66 -5.73 -3.74
C ILE A 163 -18.57 -5.14 -2.81
N PHE A 164 -17.29 -5.30 -3.17
CA PHE A 164 -16.19 -4.74 -2.42
C PHE A 164 -16.26 -3.21 -2.33
N LEU A 165 -16.51 -2.55 -3.45
CA LEU A 165 -16.62 -1.10 -3.53
C LEU A 165 -17.85 -0.59 -2.75
N PHE A 166 -18.98 -1.31 -2.83
CA PHE A 166 -20.16 -1.00 -2.02
C PHE A 166 -19.86 -1.08 -0.52
N LEU A 167 -19.14 -2.13 -0.07
CA LEU A 167 -18.72 -2.27 1.32
C LEU A 167 -17.82 -1.11 1.75
N THR A 168 -16.84 -0.75 0.93
CA THR A 168 -15.95 0.39 1.18
C THR A 168 -16.75 1.70 1.32
N ALA A 169 -17.65 1.97 0.38
CA ALA A 169 -18.50 3.16 0.40
C ALA A 169 -19.47 3.16 1.60
N PHE A 170 -20.01 2.01 1.96
CA PHE A 170 -20.87 1.85 3.14
C PHE A 170 -20.15 2.20 4.44
N ILE A 171 -18.92 1.70 4.63
CA ILE A 171 -18.10 2.05 5.79
C ILE A 171 -17.88 3.56 5.84
N LEU A 172 -17.50 4.15 4.71
CA LEU A 172 -17.21 5.58 4.60
C LEU A 172 -18.45 6.48 4.69
N SER A 173 -19.65 5.97 4.46
CA SER A 173 -20.87 6.74 4.67
C SER A 173 -21.02 7.22 6.12
N HIS A 174 -20.37 6.51 7.07
CA HIS A 174 -20.33 6.84 8.49
C HIS A 174 -19.11 7.74 8.88
N GLY A 175 -18.34 8.21 7.91
CA GLY A 175 -17.18 9.08 8.13
C GLY A 175 -16.07 8.45 8.95
N THR A 176 -15.36 9.26 9.72
CA THR A 176 -14.25 8.83 10.59
C THR A 176 -14.68 7.77 11.60
N ALA A 177 -15.91 7.84 12.12
CA ALA A 177 -16.45 6.84 13.04
C ALA A 177 -16.58 5.45 12.39
N GLY A 178 -16.95 5.39 11.10
CA GLY A 178 -17.00 4.15 10.34
C GLY A 178 -15.60 3.54 10.14
N ILE A 179 -14.63 4.37 9.77
CA ILE A 179 -13.22 3.97 9.62
C ILE A 179 -12.69 3.44 10.95
N GLU A 180 -12.89 4.17 12.03
CA GLU A 180 -12.40 3.79 13.37
C GLU A 180 -13.01 2.47 13.85
N LYS A 181 -14.33 2.32 13.74
CA LYS A 181 -15.03 1.09 14.14
C LYS A 181 -14.54 -0.12 13.34
N MET A 182 -14.43 0.03 12.04
CA MET A 182 -13.92 -1.02 11.15
C MET A 182 -12.48 -1.40 11.52
N SER A 183 -11.59 -0.42 11.67
CA SER A 183 -10.18 -0.66 11.98
C SER A 183 -9.98 -1.31 13.36
N LYS A 184 -10.77 -0.94 14.37
CA LYS A 184 -10.73 -1.55 15.71
C LYS A 184 -11.09 -3.04 15.69
N VAL A 185 -11.85 -3.51 14.70
CA VAL A 185 -12.23 -4.92 14.56
C VAL A 185 -11.27 -5.65 13.64
N LEU A 186 -11.05 -5.09 12.42
CA LEU A 186 -10.31 -5.81 11.38
C LEU A 186 -8.80 -5.86 11.66
N MET A 187 -8.19 -4.82 12.25
CA MET A 187 -6.76 -4.84 12.49
C MET A 187 -6.31 -5.90 13.50
N PRO A 188 -6.92 -6.03 14.71
CA PRO A 188 -6.58 -7.13 15.60
C PRO A 188 -6.82 -8.51 14.97
N LEU A 189 -7.93 -8.69 14.24
CA LEU A 189 -8.24 -9.94 13.56
C LEU A 189 -7.21 -10.27 12.47
N LEU A 190 -6.76 -9.27 11.71
CA LEU A 190 -5.68 -9.40 10.73
C LEU A 190 -4.39 -9.89 11.39
N PHE A 191 -3.98 -9.30 12.53
CA PHE A 191 -2.79 -9.75 13.25
C PHE A 191 -2.91 -11.19 13.76
N VAL A 192 -4.07 -11.57 14.30
CA VAL A 192 -4.32 -12.95 14.76
C VAL A 192 -4.21 -13.95 13.61
N LEU A 193 -4.84 -13.66 12.48
CA LEU A 193 -4.75 -14.50 11.28
C LEU A 193 -3.32 -14.59 10.76
N LEU A 194 -2.64 -13.44 10.64
CA LEU A 194 -1.28 -13.35 10.14
C LEU A 194 -0.30 -14.17 10.99
N ILE A 195 -0.37 -14.05 12.32
CA ILE A 195 0.48 -14.81 13.25
C ILE A 195 0.15 -16.30 13.17
N GLY A 196 -1.12 -16.67 13.15
CA GLY A 196 -1.53 -18.07 13.05
C GLY A 196 -1.05 -18.73 11.75
N LEU A 197 -1.21 -18.06 10.61
CA LEU A 197 -0.76 -18.53 9.31
C LEU A 197 0.79 -18.56 9.23
N MET A 198 1.48 -17.57 9.81
CA MET A 198 2.94 -17.56 9.92
C MET A 198 3.47 -18.77 10.70
N ILE A 199 2.92 -19.03 11.89
CA ILE A 199 3.34 -20.19 12.70
C ILE A 199 3.13 -21.47 11.91
N ARG A 200 1.97 -21.64 11.25
CA ARG A 200 1.68 -22.82 10.43
C ARG A 200 2.66 -22.98 9.28
N SER A 201 3.00 -21.90 8.58
CA SER A 201 3.96 -21.91 7.49
C SER A 201 5.36 -22.32 7.96
N CYS A 202 5.83 -21.73 9.05
CA CYS A 202 7.16 -22.01 9.61
C CYS A 202 7.27 -23.46 10.17
N THR A 203 6.16 -24.14 10.45
CA THR A 203 6.14 -25.52 10.94
C THR A 203 5.87 -26.57 9.84
N LEU A 204 5.82 -26.16 8.56
CA LEU A 204 5.66 -27.11 7.45
C LEU A 204 6.93 -27.98 7.29
N PRO A 205 6.78 -29.25 6.91
CA PRO A 205 7.91 -30.06 6.47
C PRO A 205 8.62 -29.37 5.28
N GLY A 206 9.93 -29.16 5.36
CA GLY A 206 10.70 -28.46 4.32
C GLY A 206 10.75 -26.93 4.43
N ALA A 207 10.11 -26.34 5.46
CA ALA A 207 10.14 -24.90 5.69
C ALA A 207 11.54 -24.35 6.07
N ASP A 208 12.44 -25.20 6.56
CA ASP A 208 13.76 -24.79 7.06
C ASP A 208 14.59 -24.07 5.98
N ALA A 209 14.47 -24.43 4.70
CA ALA A 209 15.17 -23.75 3.61
C ALA A 209 14.66 -22.31 3.46
N GLY A 210 13.35 -22.08 3.54
CA GLY A 210 12.75 -20.75 3.53
C GLY A 210 13.10 -19.92 4.78
N LEU A 211 13.13 -20.55 5.96
CA LEU A 211 13.57 -19.89 7.19
C LEU A 211 15.03 -19.46 7.11
N LYS A 212 15.92 -20.33 6.61
CA LYS A 212 17.33 -19.97 6.37
C LYS A 212 17.46 -18.83 5.38
N TYR A 213 16.66 -18.85 4.31
CA TYR A 213 16.62 -17.77 3.33
C TYR A 213 16.17 -16.43 3.94
N MET A 214 15.21 -16.43 4.86
CA MET A 214 14.73 -15.24 5.57
C MET A 214 15.70 -14.71 6.64
N LEU A 215 16.57 -15.54 7.19
CA LEU A 215 17.41 -15.20 8.33
C LEU A 215 18.89 -15.03 7.97
N ASN A 216 19.35 -15.64 6.88
CA ASN A 216 20.74 -15.57 6.46
C ASN A 216 20.98 -14.31 5.61
N VAL A 217 21.67 -13.33 6.19
CA VAL A 217 21.96 -12.05 5.52
C VAL A 217 23.25 -12.20 4.71
N ASP A 218 23.14 -12.16 3.39
CA ASP A 218 24.30 -12.04 2.49
C ASP A 218 24.44 -10.58 2.02
N PHE A 219 25.33 -9.83 2.64
CA PHE A 219 25.59 -8.42 2.31
C PHE A 219 26.12 -8.22 0.89
N SER A 220 26.75 -9.25 0.28
CA SER A 220 27.28 -9.16 -1.10
C SER A 220 26.18 -8.97 -2.13
N THR A 221 24.97 -9.28 -1.75
CA THR A 221 23.77 -9.24 -2.58
C THR A 221 23.08 -7.87 -2.55
N ILE A 222 23.43 -6.97 -1.63
CA ILE A 222 22.90 -5.62 -1.58
C ILE A 222 23.50 -4.80 -2.74
N ASN A 223 22.64 -4.46 -3.68
CA ASN A 223 22.98 -3.60 -4.81
C ASN A 223 22.07 -2.36 -4.84
N SER A 224 22.39 -1.41 -5.71
CA SER A 224 21.61 -0.17 -5.85
C SER A 224 20.15 -0.41 -6.20
N ASN A 225 19.86 -1.45 -6.99
CA ASN A 225 18.47 -1.80 -7.33
C ASN A 225 17.69 -2.30 -6.10
N ALA A 226 18.29 -3.15 -5.26
CA ALA A 226 17.66 -3.63 -4.02
C ALA A 226 17.32 -2.46 -3.08
N ILE A 227 18.20 -1.46 -2.97
CA ILE A 227 17.97 -0.26 -2.17
C ILE A 227 16.79 0.56 -2.73
N LEU A 228 16.75 0.76 -4.04
CA LEU A 228 15.67 1.50 -4.70
C LEU A 228 14.32 0.81 -4.58
N VAL A 229 14.28 -0.52 -4.78
CA VAL A 229 13.07 -1.33 -4.62
C VAL A 229 12.59 -1.30 -3.16
N ALA A 230 13.50 -1.42 -2.18
CA ALA A 230 13.16 -1.36 -0.77
C ALA A 230 12.59 0.00 -0.37
N LEU A 231 13.15 1.09 -0.90
CA LEU A 231 12.68 2.45 -0.61
C LEU A 231 11.32 2.72 -1.29
N GLY A 232 11.13 2.29 -2.55
CA GLY A 232 9.83 2.35 -3.22
C GLY A 232 8.76 1.53 -2.49
N GLN A 233 9.13 0.34 -1.99
CA GLN A 233 8.26 -0.49 -1.17
C GLN A 233 7.89 0.20 0.15
N ALA A 234 8.81 0.90 0.80
CA ALA A 234 8.53 1.64 2.02
C ALA A 234 7.50 2.76 1.81
N PHE A 235 7.57 3.51 0.70
CA PHE A 235 6.57 4.53 0.38
C PHE A 235 5.20 3.94 0.11
N PHE A 236 5.14 2.87 -0.68
CA PHE A 236 3.87 2.20 -0.97
C PHE A 236 3.25 1.61 0.30
N SER A 237 4.04 0.88 1.09
CA SER A 237 3.62 0.23 2.33
C SER A 237 3.06 1.23 3.33
N LEU A 238 3.79 2.31 3.59
CA LEU A 238 3.39 3.34 4.55
C LEU A 238 2.32 4.32 4.02
N SER A 239 1.78 4.11 2.83
CA SER A 239 0.80 5.00 2.18
C SER A 239 1.26 6.46 2.06
N LEU A 240 2.55 6.69 1.80
CA LEU A 240 3.15 8.01 1.66
C LEU A 240 2.99 8.57 0.25
N GLY A 241 2.94 9.90 0.11
CA GLY A 241 2.81 10.57 -1.19
C GLY A 241 1.40 10.53 -1.80
N MET A 242 0.43 9.89 -1.15
CA MET A 242 -0.97 9.81 -1.62
C MET A 242 -1.89 10.82 -0.92
N GLY A 243 -1.38 11.67 -0.04
CA GLY A 243 -2.19 12.62 0.75
C GLY A 243 -3.10 11.97 1.81
N ILE A 244 -3.04 10.64 1.98
CA ILE A 244 -3.86 9.90 2.94
C ILE A 244 -3.42 10.21 4.37
N MET A 245 -2.12 10.15 4.64
CA MET A 245 -1.55 10.43 5.96
C MET A 245 -1.78 11.90 6.35
N VAL A 246 -1.70 12.83 5.40
CA VAL A 246 -2.10 14.23 5.58
C VAL A 246 -3.59 14.34 5.96
N THR A 247 -4.47 13.66 5.22
CA THR A 247 -5.91 13.68 5.48
C THR A 247 -6.25 13.08 6.85
N TYR A 248 -5.64 11.94 7.21
CA TYR A 248 -5.87 11.29 8.49
C TYR A 248 -5.37 12.13 9.68
N ALA A 249 -4.19 12.71 9.55
CA ALA A 249 -3.64 13.60 10.59
C ALA A 249 -4.48 14.87 10.76
N SER A 250 -5.18 15.32 9.72
CA SER A 250 -6.07 16.48 9.81
C SER A 250 -7.32 16.25 10.69
N TYR A 251 -7.59 15.02 11.08
CA TYR A 251 -8.64 14.64 12.04
C TYR A 251 -8.12 14.51 13.49
N LEU A 252 -6.82 14.73 13.72
CA LEU A 252 -6.20 14.70 15.04
C LEU A 252 -6.33 16.04 15.76
N SER A 253 -6.32 15.97 17.07
CA SER A 253 -6.24 17.14 17.95
C SER A 253 -4.79 17.46 18.35
N ASP A 254 -4.57 18.65 18.96
CA ASP A 254 -3.27 19.04 19.53
C ASP A 254 -2.89 18.20 20.76
N GLU A 255 -3.83 17.42 21.31
CA GLU A 255 -3.57 16.50 22.42
C GLU A 255 -2.88 15.21 21.96
N ASP A 256 -2.93 14.90 20.67
CA ASP A 256 -2.36 13.70 20.11
C ASP A 256 -0.84 13.83 19.90
N ASN A 257 -0.11 12.83 20.37
CA ASN A 257 1.34 12.76 20.21
C ASN A 257 1.72 12.21 18.81
N LEU A 258 2.00 13.10 17.85
CA LEU A 258 2.37 12.70 16.49
C LEU A 258 3.63 11.85 16.44
N ILE A 259 4.62 12.13 17.32
CA ILE A 259 5.90 11.42 17.34
C ILE A 259 5.66 9.95 17.70
N SER A 260 4.88 9.71 18.76
CA SER A 260 4.50 8.37 19.18
C SER A 260 3.64 7.66 18.12
N ASN A 261 2.67 8.36 17.55
CA ASN A 261 1.77 7.80 16.53
C ASN A 261 2.52 7.38 15.28
N THR A 262 3.42 8.23 14.76
CA THR A 262 4.29 7.90 13.61
C THR A 262 5.11 6.65 13.89
N GLY A 263 5.80 6.61 15.04
CA GLY A 263 6.62 5.45 15.39
C GLY A 263 5.82 4.16 15.49
N ILE A 264 4.64 4.18 16.13
CA ILE A 264 3.79 3.00 16.27
C ILE A 264 3.27 2.53 14.90
N VAL A 265 2.81 3.44 14.04
CA VAL A 265 2.32 3.08 12.69
C VAL A 265 3.43 2.44 11.86
N CYS A 266 4.64 3.04 11.84
CA CYS A 266 5.78 2.47 11.10
C CYS A 266 6.19 1.09 11.64
N VAL A 267 6.17 0.89 12.95
CA VAL A 267 6.49 -0.41 13.58
C VAL A 267 5.42 -1.45 13.23
N LEU A 268 4.14 -1.12 13.33
CA LEU A 268 3.05 -2.05 13.00
C LEU A 268 3.08 -2.45 11.53
N ASP A 269 3.31 -1.50 10.63
CA ASP A 269 3.45 -1.75 9.19
C ASP A 269 4.63 -2.70 8.89
N THR A 270 5.80 -2.40 9.47
CA THR A 270 7.00 -3.23 9.31
C THR A 270 6.80 -4.64 9.85
N LEU A 271 6.18 -4.79 11.04
CA LEU A 271 5.89 -6.09 11.61
C LEU A 271 4.96 -6.93 10.71
N VAL A 272 3.96 -6.31 10.09
CA VAL A 272 3.09 -7.03 9.15
C VAL A 272 3.86 -7.47 7.91
N ALA A 273 4.72 -6.63 7.34
CA ALA A 273 5.56 -7.02 6.20
C ALA A 273 6.50 -8.19 6.56
N LEU A 274 7.13 -8.14 7.74
CA LEU A 274 7.97 -9.22 8.26
C LEU A 274 7.20 -10.52 8.43
N PHE A 275 6.08 -10.48 9.12
CA PHE A 275 5.26 -11.67 9.38
C PHE A 275 4.68 -12.26 8.10
N ALA A 276 4.31 -11.40 7.13
CA ALA A 276 3.89 -11.85 5.80
C ALA A 276 5.04 -12.55 5.05
N GLY A 277 6.26 -12.05 5.15
CA GLY A 277 7.45 -12.72 4.63
C GLY A 277 7.62 -14.13 5.25
N PHE A 278 7.58 -14.21 6.59
CA PHE A 278 7.65 -15.49 7.31
C PHE A 278 6.42 -16.39 7.10
N MET A 279 5.28 -15.84 6.74
CA MET A 279 4.10 -16.63 6.37
C MET A 279 4.22 -17.23 4.96
N ILE A 280 4.75 -16.49 4.00
CA ILE A 280 4.72 -16.89 2.60
C ILE A 280 5.97 -17.66 2.19
N ILE A 281 7.16 -17.13 2.51
CA ILE A 281 8.42 -17.66 1.99
C ILE A 281 8.70 -19.09 2.44
N PRO A 282 8.54 -19.47 3.72
CA PRO A 282 8.73 -20.85 4.14
C PRO A 282 7.75 -21.81 3.46
N ALA A 283 6.51 -21.41 3.20
CA ALA A 283 5.53 -22.25 2.50
C ALA A 283 5.89 -22.45 1.02
N VAL A 284 6.36 -21.41 0.33
CA VAL A 284 6.85 -21.48 -1.05
C VAL A 284 8.06 -22.45 -1.14
N PHE A 285 9.03 -22.32 -0.24
CA PHE A 285 10.20 -23.21 -0.21
C PHE A 285 9.83 -24.66 0.14
N ALA A 286 8.88 -24.87 1.06
CA ALA A 286 8.40 -26.20 1.44
C ALA A 286 7.75 -26.96 0.28
N THR A 287 7.12 -26.25 -0.66
CA THR A 287 6.44 -26.84 -1.82
C THR A 287 7.31 -26.91 -3.07
N GLY A 288 8.43 -26.17 -3.10
CA GLY A 288 9.30 -26.08 -4.28
C GLY A 288 8.69 -25.35 -5.49
N ILE A 289 7.55 -24.67 -5.30
CA ILE A 289 6.89 -23.90 -6.37
C ILE A 289 7.68 -22.62 -6.67
N ASP A 290 7.85 -22.30 -7.95
CA ASP A 290 8.57 -21.09 -8.36
C ASP A 290 7.75 -19.82 -8.04
N PRO A 291 8.30 -18.85 -7.28
CA PRO A 291 7.62 -17.61 -6.93
C PRO A 291 7.48 -16.61 -8.08
N GLY A 292 7.93 -16.93 -9.29
CA GLY A 292 8.15 -16.02 -10.41
C GLY A 292 6.93 -15.39 -11.11
N MET A 293 5.70 -15.50 -10.56
CA MET A 293 4.46 -15.09 -11.27
C MET A 293 4.06 -13.59 -11.12
N GLY A 294 4.93 -12.69 -10.66
CA GLY A 294 4.61 -11.24 -10.63
C GLY A 294 3.24 -10.91 -10.03
N GLY A 295 2.38 -10.19 -10.77
CA GLY A 295 1.03 -9.82 -10.34
C GLY A 295 0.08 -10.99 -10.04
N GLY A 296 0.32 -12.17 -10.60
CA GLY A 296 -0.42 -13.41 -10.31
C GLY A 296 0.04 -14.13 -9.03
N PHE A 297 1.10 -13.66 -8.38
CA PHE A 297 1.71 -14.35 -7.24
C PHE A 297 0.71 -14.73 -6.14
N ALA A 298 -0.11 -13.79 -5.68
CA ALA A 298 -1.06 -14.03 -4.59
C ALA A 298 -2.24 -14.95 -4.99
N PHE A 299 -2.59 -14.99 -6.26
CA PHE A 299 -3.80 -15.65 -6.75
C PHE A 299 -3.52 -16.95 -7.50
N ALA A 300 -2.44 -17.03 -8.24
CA ALA A 300 -2.04 -18.24 -8.95
C ALA A 300 -0.97 -19.02 -8.19
N THR A 301 0.20 -18.41 -7.91
CA THR A 301 1.32 -19.12 -7.27
C THR A 301 0.96 -19.60 -5.87
N LEU A 302 0.40 -18.74 -5.01
CA LEU A 302 0.06 -19.14 -3.64
C LEU A 302 -1.12 -20.13 -3.60
N ALA A 303 -2.04 -20.09 -4.56
CA ALA A 303 -3.08 -21.11 -4.65
C ALA A 303 -2.48 -22.50 -4.90
N GLY A 304 -1.46 -22.61 -5.76
CA GLY A 304 -0.70 -23.85 -5.94
C GLY A 304 0.07 -24.28 -4.69
N VAL A 305 0.66 -23.32 -3.96
CA VAL A 305 1.31 -23.61 -2.66
C VAL A 305 0.29 -24.17 -1.66
N PHE A 306 -0.91 -23.60 -1.60
CA PHE A 306 -1.96 -24.09 -0.69
C PHE A 306 -2.48 -25.47 -1.08
N GLU A 307 -2.53 -25.80 -2.37
CA GLU A 307 -2.84 -27.16 -2.80
C GLU A 307 -1.83 -28.18 -2.27
N ALA A 308 -0.55 -27.84 -2.32
CA ALA A 308 0.54 -28.76 -2.00
C ALA A 308 0.74 -28.99 -0.49
N ILE A 309 0.14 -28.19 0.40
CA ILE A 309 0.35 -28.30 1.84
C ILE A 309 -0.81 -29.00 2.57
N PRO A 310 -0.54 -29.75 3.65
CA PRO A 310 -1.60 -30.36 4.46
C PRO A 310 -2.54 -29.31 5.08
N GLY A 311 -3.85 -29.43 4.82
CA GLY A 311 -4.85 -28.48 5.27
C GLY A 311 -4.90 -27.17 4.46
N GLY A 312 -4.33 -27.18 3.25
CA GLY A 312 -4.16 -25.99 2.42
C GLY A 312 -5.45 -25.27 2.05
N THR A 313 -6.59 -25.97 1.93
CA THR A 313 -7.89 -25.33 1.71
C THR A 313 -8.26 -24.37 2.85
N LEU A 314 -8.09 -24.80 4.09
CA LEU A 314 -8.34 -23.92 5.25
C LEU A 314 -7.29 -22.78 5.30
N PHE A 315 -6.02 -23.11 5.06
CA PHE A 315 -4.94 -22.12 5.04
C PHE A 315 -5.19 -21.06 3.98
N GLY A 316 -5.53 -21.45 2.76
CA GLY A 316 -5.86 -20.54 1.67
C GLY A 316 -7.09 -19.70 1.96
N LEU A 317 -8.16 -20.29 2.51
CA LEU A 317 -9.35 -19.54 2.93
C LEU A 317 -9.01 -18.45 3.93
N LEU A 318 -8.25 -18.78 4.98
CA LEU A 318 -7.82 -17.81 6.00
C LEU A 318 -6.88 -16.76 5.44
N PHE A 319 -6.00 -17.13 4.50
CA PHE A 319 -5.14 -16.19 3.78
C PHE A 319 -5.94 -15.19 2.96
N TYR A 320 -6.97 -15.61 2.21
CA TYR A 320 -7.80 -14.67 1.46
C TYR A 320 -8.69 -13.80 2.36
N PHE A 321 -9.10 -14.27 3.52
CA PHE A 321 -9.72 -13.40 4.54
C PHE A 321 -8.73 -12.36 5.06
N LEU A 322 -7.47 -12.75 5.31
CA LEU A 322 -6.40 -11.82 5.71
C LEU A 322 -6.19 -10.74 4.64
N LEU A 323 -6.06 -11.13 3.37
CA LEU A 323 -5.94 -10.19 2.24
C LEU A 323 -7.15 -9.28 2.11
N PHE A 324 -8.36 -9.81 2.29
CA PHE A 324 -9.60 -9.05 2.24
C PHE A 324 -9.65 -7.98 3.34
N PHE A 325 -9.27 -8.30 4.58
CA PHE A 325 -9.25 -7.33 5.67
C PHE A 325 -8.23 -6.22 5.40
N ALA A 326 -7.04 -6.57 4.93
CA ALA A 326 -6.03 -5.60 4.51
C ALA A 326 -6.52 -4.72 3.34
N ALA A 327 -7.22 -5.32 2.37
CA ALA A 327 -7.78 -4.58 1.24
C ALA A 327 -8.87 -3.58 1.67
N VAL A 328 -9.78 -3.97 2.57
CA VAL A 328 -10.87 -3.11 3.05
C VAL A 328 -10.33 -1.93 3.86
N THR A 329 -9.38 -2.16 4.78
CA THR A 329 -8.79 -1.10 5.60
C THR A 329 -8.06 -0.06 4.76
N SER A 330 -7.30 -0.50 3.76
CA SER A 330 -6.57 0.41 2.87
C SER A 330 -7.49 1.10 1.86
N SER A 331 -8.46 0.40 1.25
CA SER A 331 -9.38 1.03 0.29
C SER A 331 -10.23 2.13 0.92
N THR A 332 -10.66 1.95 2.17
CA THR A 332 -11.40 2.98 2.90
C THR A 332 -10.55 4.23 3.14
N SER A 333 -9.28 4.08 3.48
CA SER A 333 -8.38 5.21 3.69
C SER A 333 -8.06 5.95 2.39
N ILE A 334 -7.79 5.21 1.31
CA ILE A 334 -7.51 5.79 -0.01
C ILE A 334 -8.73 6.57 -0.51
N MET A 335 -9.91 5.99 -0.38
CA MET A 335 -11.17 6.63 -0.81
C MET A 335 -11.49 7.86 0.04
N GLU A 336 -11.24 7.84 1.35
CA GLU A 336 -11.47 9.00 2.23
C GLU A 336 -10.66 10.21 1.80
N GLY A 337 -9.40 10.06 1.36
CA GLY A 337 -8.59 11.14 0.82
C GLY A 337 -9.27 11.86 -0.35
N THR A 338 -9.87 11.11 -1.27
CA THR A 338 -10.64 11.64 -2.40
C THR A 338 -11.96 12.28 -1.95
N ILE A 339 -12.68 11.64 -1.03
CA ILE A 339 -13.96 12.13 -0.51
C ILE A 339 -13.78 13.44 0.25
N ALA A 340 -12.78 13.53 1.13
CA ALA A 340 -12.46 14.77 1.86
C ALA A 340 -12.16 15.93 0.90
N PHE A 341 -11.40 15.67 -0.16
CA PHE A 341 -11.16 16.66 -1.21
C PHE A 341 -12.44 17.12 -1.89
N LEU A 342 -13.31 16.20 -2.30
CA LEU A 342 -14.57 16.54 -2.99
C LEU A 342 -15.54 17.31 -2.10
N ILE A 343 -15.59 17.00 -0.81
CA ILE A 343 -16.44 17.72 0.15
C ILE A 343 -15.89 19.13 0.36
N GLU A 344 -14.62 19.30 0.67
CA GLU A 344 -14.07 20.57 1.11
C GLU A 344 -13.75 21.53 -0.05
N GLU A 345 -13.28 21.03 -1.20
CA GLU A 345 -12.89 21.88 -2.34
C GLU A 345 -14.03 22.06 -3.38
N LYS A 346 -14.96 21.11 -3.45
CA LYS A 346 -16.09 21.15 -4.41
C LYS A 346 -17.45 21.36 -3.76
N GLY A 347 -17.52 21.35 -2.43
CA GLY A 347 -18.77 21.54 -1.68
C GLY A 347 -19.78 20.41 -1.85
N LEU A 348 -19.36 19.21 -2.23
CA LEU A 348 -20.26 18.09 -2.43
C LEU A 348 -20.70 17.51 -1.08
N LYS A 349 -21.95 17.07 -0.99
CA LYS A 349 -22.40 16.26 0.15
C LYS A 349 -21.71 14.89 0.11
N ARG A 350 -21.35 14.33 1.28
CA ARG A 350 -20.62 13.07 1.43
C ARG A 350 -21.19 11.93 0.57
N ASN A 351 -22.50 11.71 0.60
CA ASN A 351 -23.14 10.64 -0.17
C ASN A 351 -23.02 10.84 -1.70
N HIS A 352 -23.08 12.08 -2.18
CA HIS A 352 -22.86 12.37 -3.61
C HIS A 352 -21.39 12.17 -4.01
N ALA A 353 -20.46 12.58 -3.16
CA ALA A 353 -19.04 12.35 -3.37
C ALA A 353 -18.72 10.84 -3.40
N LEU A 354 -19.27 10.07 -2.45
CA LEU A 354 -19.12 8.60 -2.41
C LEU A 354 -19.68 7.95 -3.67
N LEU A 355 -20.91 8.27 -4.06
CA LEU A 355 -21.55 7.69 -5.24
C LEU A 355 -20.76 8.03 -6.51
N GLY A 356 -20.43 9.31 -6.73
CA GLY A 356 -19.71 9.76 -7.92
C GLY A 356 -18.33 9.10 -8.03
N THR A 357 -17.57 9.09 -6.91
CA THR A 357 -16.25 8.41 -6.86
C THR A 357 -16.39 6.92 -7.13
N SER A 358 -17.37 6.25 -6.50
CA SER A 358 -17.60 4.81 -6.71
C SER A 358 -17.90 4.46 -8.16
N VAL A 359 -18.75 5.25 -8.84
CA VAL A 359 -19.08 5.00 -10.24
C VAL A 359 -17.84 5.12 -11.13
N VAL A 360 -17.05 6.18 -10.95
CA VAL A 360 -15.83 6.39 -11.78
C VAL A 360 -14.78 5.33 -11.48
N VAL A 361 -14.52 5.02 -10.22
CA VAL A 361 -13.60 3.97 -9.77
C VAL A 361 -14.01 2.61 -10.34
N PHE A 362 -15.30 2.29 -10.31
CA PHE A 362 -15.82 1.03 -10.86
C PHE A 362 -15.58 0.93 -12.36
N ILE A 363 -15.93 1.97 -13.13
CA ILE A 363 -15.75 1.98 -14.59
C ILE A 363 -14.27 1.79 -14.96
N ILE A 364 -13.37 2.60 -14.37
CA ILE A 364 -11.93 2.48 -14.64
C ILE A 364 -11.41 1.12 -14.19
N GLY A 365 -11.88 0.62 -13.06
CA GLY A 365 -11.51 -0.69 -12.54
C GLY A 365 -11.92 -1.85 -13.45
N VAL A 366 -13.11 -1.81 -14.05
CA VAL A 366 -13.51 -2.81 -15.05
C VAL A 366 -12.53 -2.80 -16.23
N PHE A 367 -12.17 -1.61 -16.75
CA PHE A 367 -11.16 -1.50 -17.80
C PHE A 367 -9.79 -2.02 -17.36
N TYR A 368 -9.38 -1.79 -16.10
CA TYR A 368 -8.16 -2.37 -15.54
C TYR A 368 -8.19 -3.90 -15.60
N THR A 369 -9.25 -4.56 -15.14
CA THR A 369 -9.37 -6.03 -15.19
C THR A 369 -9.39 -6.56 -16.63
N LEU A 370 -10.17 -5.94 -17.52
CA LEU A 370 -10.23 -6.33 -18.92
C LEU A 370 -8.90 -6.14 -19.64
N SER A 371 -8.10 -5.16 -19.26
CA SER A 371 -6.79 -4.91 -19.85
C SER A 371 -5.78 -6.03 -19.57
N GLN A 372 -5.98 -6.80 -18.48
CA GLN A 372 -5.07 -7.89 -18.15
C GLN A 372 -5.06 -9.03 -19.20
N VAL A 373 -6.13 -9.17 -19.98
CA VAL A 373 -6.26 -10.23 -20.98
C VAL A 373 -6.64 -9.70 -22.36
N TYR A 374 -7.57 -8.75 -22.47
CA TYR A 374 -8.15 -8.33 -23.75
C TYR A 374 -7.51 -7.10 -24.38
N MET A 375 -7.02 -6.18 -23.57
CA MET A 375 -6.54 -4.89 -24.07
C MET A 375 -5.02 -4.88 -24.21
N ASN A 376 -4.52 -5.59 -25.18
CA ASN A 376 -3.13 -5.50 -25.61
C ASN A 376 -2.95 -4.16 -26.36
N ILE A 377 -2.96 -3.05 -25.63
CA ILE A 377 -2.66 -1.73 -26.21
C ILE A 377 -1.14 -1.68 -26.39
N LYS A 378 -0.68 -2.11 -27.57
CA LYS A 378 0.72 -1.99 -27.95
C LYS A 378 1.14 -0.52 -27.89
N GLY A 379 2.09 -0.24 -26.99
CA GLY A 379 3.03 0.84 -27.15
C GLY A 379 2.51 2.27 -27.11
N ILE A 380 2.08 2.77 -25.93
CA ILE A 380 2.16 4.23 -25.69
C ILE A 380 3.56 4.61 -25.18
N TRP A 381 4.29 3.69 -24.56
CA TRP A 381 5.64 3.93 -24.04
C TRP A 381 6.58 2.76 -24.37
N VAL A 382 7.53 3.00 -25.25
CA VAL A 382 8.70 2.13 -25.41
C VAL A 382 9.74 2.64 -24.41
N SER A 383 10.07 1.86 -23.38
CA SER A 383 11.23 2.17 -22.57
C SER A 383 12.50 2.04 -23.41
N LYS A 384 13.56 2.82 -23.09
CA LYS A 384 14.86 2.72 -23.78
C LYS A 384 15.45 1.30 -23.81
N ASN A 385 14.94 0.39 -22.97
CA ASN A 385 15.39 -0.99 -22.83
C ASN A 385 14.50 -2.00 -23.55
N GLY A 386 13.60 -1.56 -24.44
CA GLY A 386 12.74 -2.46 -25.21
C GLY A 386 11.63 -3.16 -24.43
N ILE A 387 11.37 -2.76 -23.18
CA ILE A 387 10.24 -3.26 -22.41
C ILE A 387 9.00 -2.52 -22.89
N GLU A 388 8.15 -3.21 -23.63
CA GLU A 388 6.81 -2.73 -23.97
C GLU A 388 5.91 -2.88 -22.74
N TYR A 389 5.25 -1.79 -22.35
CA TYR A 389 4.16 -1.84 -21.37
C TYR A 389 2.83 -1.98 -22.13
N PRO A 390 2.37 -3.21 -22.38
CA PRO A 390 1.30 -3.44 -23.35
C PRO A 390 -0.09 -3.27 -22.76
N ILE A 391 -0.23 -3.03 -21.45
CA ILE A 391 -1.48 -3.20 -20.72
C ILE A 391 -1.84 -1.92 -19.98
N PHE A 392 -3.09 -1.46 -20.11
CA PHE A 392 -3.61 -0.27 -19.42
C PHE A 392 -3.43 -0.35 -17.89
N GLY A 393 -3.61 -1.53 -17.29
CA GLY A 393 -3.39 -1.76 -15.88
C GLY A 393 -1.94 -1.52 -15.46
N ASP A 394 -0.99 -2.07 -16.19
CA ASP A 394 0.45 -1.88 -15.94
C ASP A 394 0.85 -0.41 -16.07
N PHE A 395 0.22 0.32 -17.00
CA PHE A 395 0.42 1.76 -17.12
C PHE A 395 -0.05 2.53 -15.89
N LEU A 396 -1.22 2.18 -15.32
CA LEU A 396 -1.72 2.83 -14.10
C LEU A 396 -0.79 2.55 -12.91
N GLU A 397 -0.35 1.30 -12.75
CA GLU A 397 0.61 0.94 -11.69
C GLU A 397 1.98 1.60 -11.90
N TYR A 398 2.48 1.62 -13.14
CA TYR A 398 3.72 2.34 -13.47
C TYR A 398 3.63 3.82 -13.14
N LEU A 399 2.54 4.48 -13.55
CA LEU A 399 2.31 5.91 -13.32
C LEU A 399 2.27 6.22 -11.81
N THR A 400 1.58 5.39 -11.03
CA THR A 400 1.46 5.61 -9.59
C THR A 400 2.75 5.26 -8.84
N ASP A 401 3.26 4.05 -9.02
CA ASP A 401 4.36 3.54 -8.21
C ASP A 401 5.70 4.21 -8.54
N ARG A 402 5.95 4.51 -9.83
CA ARG A 402 7.25 5.08 -10.25
C ARG A 402 7.29 6.60 -10.31
N LEU A 403 6.14 7.24 -10.47
CA LEU A 403 6.11 8.69 -10.65
C LEU A 403 5.32 9.40 -9.56
N LEU A 404 4.02 9.14 -9.45
CA LEU A 404 3.15 9.99 -8.65
C LEU A 404 3.38 9.83 -7.14
N LEU A 405 3.58 8.59 -6.64
CA LEU A 405 3.89 8.34 -5.22
C LEU A 405 5.21 9.01 -4.79
N PRO A 406 6.34 8.76 -5.49
CA PRO A 406 7.58 9.45 -5.15
C PRO A 406 7.49 10.97 -5.30
N LEU A 407 6.77 11.49 -6.31
CA LEU A 407 6.57 12.95 -6.46
C LEU A 407 5.75 13.54 -5.31
N GLY A 408 4.67 12.87 -4.89
CA GLY A 408 3.88 13.31 -3.75
C GLY A 408 4.71 13.37 -2.46
N ALA A 409 5.50 12.32 -2.19
CA ALA A 409 6.41 12.28 -1.06
C ALA A 409 7.50 13.35 -1.16
N LEU A 410 8.11 13.54 -2.34
CA LEU A 410 9.13 14.56 -2.59
C LEU A 410 8.59 15.97 -2.30
N PHE A 411 7.41 16.29 -2.82
CA PHE A 411 6.82 17.60 -2.58
C PHE A 411 6.39 17.79 -1.12
N SER A 412 5.99 16.71 -0.42
CA SER A 412 5.71 16.78 1.02
C SER A 412 6.95 17.19 1.81
N VAL A 413 8.09 16.54 1.59
CA VAL A 413 9.33 16.85 2.32
C VAL A 413 9.95 18.18 1.89
N ILE A 414 9.87 18.57 0.60
CA ILE A 414 10.32 19.88 0.15
C ILE A 414 9.45 20.99 0.78
N CYS A 415 8.14 20.80 0.84
CA CYS A 415 7.25 21.75 1.49
C CYS A 415 7.64 21.98 2.96
N VAL A 416 7.85 20.91 3.71
CA VAL A 416 8.24 20.97 5.13
C VAL A 416 9.66 21.50 5.30
N GLY A 417 10.60 21.03 4.48
CA GLY A 417 12.03 21.33 4.62
C GLY A 417 12.42 22.73 4.16
N TRP A 418 11.69 23.32 3.19
CA TRP A 418 12.13 24.53 2.50
C TRP A 418 11.08 25.65 2.43
N VAL A 419 9.78 25.32 2.50
CA VAL A 419 8.71 26.31 2.38
C VAL A 419 8.12 26.67 3.74
N TRP A 420 7.79 25.68 4.56
CA TRP A 420 7.19 25.89 5.88
C TRP A 420 8.25 26.13 6.97
N SER A 421 9.32 25.48 6.91
CA SER A 421 10.47 25.28 7.78
C SER A 421 10.36 24.05 8.66
N PRO A 422 11.47 23.29 8.83
CA PRO A 422 11.53 22.14 9.71
C PRO A 422 11.27 22.48 11.19
N GLU A 423 11.57 23.71 11.61
CA GLU A 423 11.33 24.21 12.97
C GLU A 423 9.83 24.23 13.30
N LYS A 424 9.03 24.78 12.40
CA LYS A 424 7.57 24.83 12.54
C LYS A 424 6.95 23.44 12.53
N SER A 425 7.48 22.55 11.68
CA SER A 425 7.05 21.16 11.67
C SER A 425 7.38 20.44 12.99
N VAL A 426 8.54 20.70 13.60
CA VAL A 426 8.89 20.19 14.93
C VAL A 426 8.01 20.79 16.01
N GLU A 427 7.73 22.09 15.95
CA GLU A 427 6.81 22.77 16.87
C GLU A 427 5.43 22.11 16.83
N GLU A 428 4.92 21.87 15.61
CA GLU A 428 3.66 21.15 15.39
C GLU A 428 3.74 19.71 15.92
N ALA A 429 4.78 18.94 15.57
CA ALA A 429 4.96 17.56 15.99
C ALA A 429 4.99 17.40 17.52
N THR A 430 5.54 18.42 18.23
CA THR A 430 5.62 18.45 19.68
C THR A 430 4.39 19.04 20.37
N SER A 431 3.36 19.42 19.61
CA SER A 431 2.21 20.19 20.12
C SER A 431 2.68 21.39 20.93
N HIS A 432 3.46 22.27 20.27
CA HIS A 432 4.05 23.49 20.85
C HIS A 432 4.92 23.23 22.11
N GLY A 433 5.68 22.12 22.10
CA GLY A 433 6.61 21.74 23.19
C GLY A 433 6.00 20.85 24.28
N ARG A 434 4.74 20.44 24.15
CA ARG A 434 4.09 19.51 25.10
C ARG A 434 4.74 18.13 25.10
N PHE A 435 5.20 17.64 23.94
CA PHE A 435 5.85 16.34 23.78
C PHE A 435 7.33 16.49 23.45
N LYS A 436 8.17 15.67 24.06
CA LYS A 436 9.61 15.67 23.81
C LYS A 436 9.93 14.97 22.49
N PHE A 437 10.68 15.64 21.61
CA PHE A 437 11.19 15.07 20.35
C PHE A 437 12.71 15.05 20.35
N SER A 438 13.31 14.02 20.94
CA SER A 438 14.78 13.92 21.08
C SER A 438 15.51 13.82 19.76
N LEU A 439 14.86 13.27 18.72
CA LEU A 439 15.42 13.13 17.36
C LEU A 439 15.10 14.34 16.44
N ALA A 440 14.59 15.45 16.97
CA ALA A 440 14.28 16.64 16.18
C ALA A 440 15.45 17.14 15.31
N PRO A 441 16.75 17.17 15.77
CA PRO A 441 17.86 17.57 14.90
C PRO A 441 18.04 16.63 13.71
N VAL A 442 17.89 15.31 13.93
CA VAL A 442 17.97 14.29 12.87
C VAL A 442 16.81 14.48 11.88
N TYR A 443 15.58 14.60 12.37
CA TYR A 443 14.40 14.87 11.54
C TYR A 443 14.57 16.09 10.65
N LYS A 444 15.03 17.22 11.20
CA LYS A 444 15.28 18.45 10.44
C LYS A 444 16.29 18.25 9.32
N PHE A 445 17.37 17.53 9.60
CA PHE A 445 18.39 17.20 8.61
C PHE A 445 17.83 16.28 7.51
N MET A 446 17.07 15.27 7.89
CA MET A 446 16.43 14.32 6.95
C MET A 446 15.50 15.05 5.99
N VAL A 447 14.47 15.74 6.48
CA VAL A 447 13.47 16.39 5.61
C VAL A 447 14.05 17.52 4.76
N LYS A 448 15.14 18.15 5.19
CA LYS A 448 15.76 19.25 4.46
C LYS A 448 16.75 18.79 3.40
N ILE A 449 17.48 17.68 3.63
CA ILE A 449 18.60 17.27 2.78
C ILE A 449 18.45 15.83 2.30
N VAL A 450 18.34 14.88 3.23
CA VAL A 450 18.44 13.45 2.89
C VAL A 450 17.23 12.96 2.12
N ASP A 451 16.03 13.22 2.63
CA ASP A 451 14.79 12.73 2.02
C ASP A 451 14.59 13.29 0.60
N PRO A 452 14.74 14.61 0.31
CA PRO A 452 14.63 15.12 -1.05
C PRO A 452 15.62 14.48 -2.03
N ILE A 453 16.88 14.27 -1.60
CA ILE A 453 17.90 13.63 -2.43
C ILE A 453 17.55 12.16 -2.68
N ALA A 454 17.24 11.40 -1.63
CA ALA A 454 16.93 9.99 -1.74
C ALA A 454 15.71 9.73 -2.64
N ILE A 455 14.65 10.52 -2.45
CA ILE A 455 13.44 10.40 -3.27
C ILE A 455 13.70 10.86 -4.71
N GLY A 456 14.47 11.93 -4.90
CA GLY A 456 14.89 12.41 -6.23
C GLY A 456 15.69 11.34 -7.01
N VAL A 457 16.58 10.63 -6.32
CA VAL A 457 17.35 9.51 -6.90
C VAL A 457 16.41 8.39 -7.35
N ILE A 458 15.38 8.04 -6.56
CA ILE A 458 14.40 7.02 -6.94
C ILE A 458 13.67 7.43 -8.23
N ILE A 459 13.18 8.67 -8.29
CA ILE A 459 12.45 9.15 -9.46
C ILE A 459 13.33 9.07 -10.71
N ILE A 460 14.57 9.54 -10.62
CA ILE A 460 15.52 9.49 -11.73
C ILE A 460 15.83 8.03 -12.11
N ALA A 461 16.10 7.18 -11.14
CA ALA A 461 16.41 5.76 -11.39
C ALA A 461 15.24 5.03 -12.05
N GLY A 462 14.01 5.26 -11.58
CA GLY A 462 12.81 4.67 -12.16
C GLY A 462 12.51 5.14 -13.58
N LEU A 463 12.63 6.46 -13.82
CA LEU A 463 12.25 7.05 -15.12
C LEU A 463 13.36 6.96 -16.17
N VAL A 464 14.62 7.17 -15.78
CA VAL A 464 15.74 7.29 -16.74
C VAL A 464 16.39 5.94 -17.01
N PHE A 465 16.59 5.14 -15.98
CA PHE A 465 17.30 3.85 -16.10
C PHE A 465 16.37 2.65 -16.20
N GLY A 466 15.04 2.85 -16.13
CA GLY A 466 14.07 1.76 -16.20
C GLY A 466 14.23 0.72 -15.08
N MET A 467 14.88 1.11 -13.96
CA MET A 467 15.08 0.21 -12.82
C MET A 467 13.73 -0.11 -12.18
N SER A 468 13.49 -1.37 -11.88
CA SER A 468 12.24 -1.80 -11.26
C SER A 468 12.17 -1.25 -9.84
N ILE A 469 11.21 -0.35 -9.61
CA ILE A 469 10.89 0.19 -8.28
C ILE A 469 9.63 -0.52 -7.73
N SER A 470 8.90 -1.18 -8.63
CA SER A 470 7.65 -1.91 -8.32
C SER A 470 7.83 -3.41 -8.43
#